data_330400c21a8062bd95c20eff469de6cd
#
_entry.id   330400c21a8062bd95c20eff469de6cd
#
_cell.length_a   1.000
_cell.length_b   1.000
_cell.length_c   1.000
_cell.angle_alpha   90.00
_cell.angle_beta   90.00
_cell.angle_gamma   90.00
#
_symmetry.space_group_name_H-M   'P 1'
#
loop_
_entity.id
_entity.type
_entity.pdbx_description
1 polymer ?
#
loop_
_entity_poly.entity_id
_entity_poly.type
_entity_poly.pdbx_seq_one_letter_code
_entity_poly.pdbx_strand_id
1 'polypeptide(L)'
;TSHEMTIFEEHLDLAVRLNQLVLIHTPHLEDKLKGTVMILSALKNRPDLDPCRVLVDHCEEHTFPLVKEAGYWAGLTLYPTSKLNPKRAADILELYGMDRVWANSAADWGDSDPLALTALACELRRRGFSRQETERLLLENPETFMGQSPKFRKVSSR
;
A
#
# COMPACT_ATOMS: atom_id res chain seq x y z
N THR A 1 -14.76 -12.53 -10.55
CA THR A 1 -15.21 -13.33 -11.74
C THR A 1 -14.05 -13.60 -12.68
N SER A 2 -14.15 -14.58 -13.58
CA SER A 2 -13.14 -14.86 -14.60
C SER A 2 -12.88 -13.64 -15.50
N HIS A 3 -13.92 -12.91 -15.81
CA HIS A 3 -13.83 -11.70 -16.66
C HIS A 3 -13.01 -10.58 -15.97
N GLU A 4 -13.23 -10.35 -14.68
CA GLU A 4 -12.43 -9.38 -13.92
C GLU A 4 -10.95 -9.78 -13.85
N MET A 5 -10.66 -11.08 -13.70
CA MET A 5 -9.28 -11.56 -13.74
C MET A 5 -8.63 -11.34 -15.11
N THR A 6 -9.34 -11.58 -16.20
CA THR A 6 -8.83 -11.28 -17.54
C THR A 6 -8.48 -9.80 -17.68
N ILE A 7 -9.35 -8.90 -17.26
CA ILE A 7 -9.11 -7.45 -17.29
C ILE A 7 -7.90 -7.09 -16.40
N PHE A 8 -7.79 -7.70 -15.23
CA PHE A 8 -6.66 -7.49 -14.32
C PHE A 8 -5.34 -7.90 -14.98
N GLU A 9 -5.28 -9.07 -15.59
CA GLU A 9 -4.10 -9.57 -16.30
C GLU A 9 -3.71 -8.68 -17.48
N GLU A 10 -4.67 -8.20 -18.25
CA GLU A 10 -4.43 -7.23 -19.35
C GLU A 10 -3.83 -5.91 -18.83
N HIS A 11 -4.23 -5.44 -17.64
CA HIS A 11 -3.62 -4.27 -17.01
C HIS A 11 -2.18 -4.54 -16.58
N LEU A 12 -1.88 -5.74 -16.09
CA LEU A 12 -0.50 -6.11 -15.79
C LEU A 12 0.37 -6.17 -17.06
N ASP A 13 -0.16 -6.71 -18.16
CA ASP A 13 0.52 -6.70 -19.46
C ASP A 13 0.82 -5.29 -19.94
N LEU A 14 -0.17 -4.40 -19.79
CA LEU A 14 -0.01 -2.99 -20.14
C LEU A 14 1.08 -2.32 -19.28
N ALA A 15 1.10 -2.60 -17.97
CA ALA A 15 2.08 -2.05 -17.06
C ALA A 15 3.51 -2.49 -17.42
N VAL A 16 3.70 -3.78 -17.73
CA VAL A 16 5.00 -4.30 -18.17
C VAL A 16 5.42 -3.63 -19.48
N ARG A 17 4.55 -3.66 -20.49
CA ARG A 17 4.83 -3.09 -21.82
C ARG A 17 5.18 -1.61 -21.79
N LEU A 18 4.54 -0.85 -20.91
CA LEU A 18 4.75 0.60 -20.79
C LEU A 18 5.68 0.97 -19.63
N ASN A 19 6.29 -0.01 -18.96
CA ASN A 19 7.16 0.19 -17.81
C ASN A 19 6.52 1.09 -16.73
N GLN A 20 5.26 0.81 -16.36
CA GLN A 20 4.51 1.59 -15.38
C GLN A 20 4.59 0.97 -13.98
N LEU A 21 4.38 1.80 -12.97
CA LEU A 21 4.11 1.34 -11.61
C LEU A 21 2.71 0.74 -11.55
N VAL A 22 2.55 -0.28 -10.70
CA VAL A 22 1.26 -0.95 -10.47
C VAL A 22 0.82 -0.69 -9.04
N LEU A 23 -0.35 -0.10 -8.88
CA LEU A 23 -1.00 0.09 -7.58
C LEU A 23 -2.30 -0.71 -7.60
N ILE A 24 -2.41 -1.69 -6.72
CA ILE A 24 -3.51 -2.64 -6.69
C ILE A 24 -4.36 -2.37 -5.45
N HIS A 25 -5.61 -1.98 -5.66
CA HIS A 25 -6.59 -1.86 -4.59
C HIS A 25 -7.19 -3.24 -4.30
N THR A 26 -6.94 -3.77 -3.12
CA THR A 26 -7.53 -5.05 -2.70
C THR A 26 -8.99 -4.86 -2.28
N PRO A 27 -9.84 -5.90 -2.45
CA PRO A 27 -11.22 -5.86 -1.95
C PRO A 27 -11.25 -5.61 -0.44
N HIS A 28 -12.23 -4.83 0.02
CA HIS A 28 -12.34 -4.43 1.42
C HIS A 28 -13.71 -4.71 2.05
N LEU A 29 -14.66 -5.27 1.29
CA LEU A 29 -16.05 -5.42 1.78
C LEU A 29 -16.38 -6.83 2.26
N GLU A 30 -15.93 -7.89 1.60
CA GLU A 30 -16.30 -9.26 1.96
C GLU A 30 -15.10 -10.01 2.55
N ASP A 31 -14.51 -10.85 1.75
CA ASP A 31 -13.36 -11.66 2.13
C ASP A 31 -12.05 -11.04 1.60
N LYS A 32 -11.46 -10.15 2.41
CA LYS A 32 -10.20 -9.48 2.07
C LYS A 32 -9.06 -10.45 1.88
N LEU A 33 -9.01 -11.50 2.71
CA LEU A 33 -7.96 -12.52 2.63
C LEU A 33 -8.02 -13.24 1.29
N LYS A 34 -9.19 -13.71 0.90
CA LYS A 34 -9.39 -14.39 -0.39
C LYS A 34 -8.99 -13.49 -1.57
N GLY A 35 -9.43 -12.24 -1.56
CA GLY A 35 -9.10 -11.28 -2.62
C GLY A 35 -7.59 -11.03 -2.72
N THR A 36 -6.93 -10.83 -1.59
CA THR A 36 -5.47 -10.64 -1.54
C THR A 36 -4.72 -11.89 -2.03
N VAL A 37 -5.12 -13.08 -1.60
CA VAL A 37 -4.50 -14.35 -2.03
C VAL A 37 -4.66 -14.55 -3.55
N MET A 38 -5.82 -14.23 -4.11
CA MET A 38 -6.05 -14.30 -5.57
C MET A 38 -5.11 -13.35 -6.33
N ILE A 39 -4.95 -12.11 -5.87
CA ILE A 39 -4.05 -11.12 -6.44
C ILE A 39 -2.61 -11.61 -6.36
N LEU A 40 -2.15 -12.04 -5.20
CA LEU A 40 -0.79 -12.54 -5.01
C LEU A 40 -0.50 -13.78 -5.86
N SER A 41 -1.49 -14.66 -6.05
CA SER A 41 -1.38 -15.80 -6.96
C SER A 41 -1.21 -15.39 -8.42
N ALA A 42 -1.97 -14.39 -8.88
CA ALA A 42 -1.82 -13.86 -10.22
C ALA A 42 -0.44 -13.19 -10.41
N LEU A 43 0.00 -12.36 -9.46
CA LEU A 43 1.30 -11.72 -9.50
C LEU A 43 2.47 -12.71 -9.49
N LYS A 44 2.37 -13.81 -8.74
CA LYS A 44 3.39 -14.88 -8.71
C LYS A 44 3.63 -15.51 -10.08
N ASN A 45 2.62 -15.54 -10.93
CA ASN A 45 2.69 -16.07 -12.28
C ASN A 45 3.25 -15.07 -13.31
N ARG A 46 3.73 -13.90 -12.83
CA ARG A 46 4.24 -12.79 -13.64
C ARG A 46 5.71 -12.48 -13.32
N PRO A 47 6.66 -13.36 -13.74
CA PRO A 47 8.08 -13.13 -13.51
C PRO A 47 8.64 -11.91 -14.27
N ASP A 48 7.89 -11.38 -15.21
CA ASP A 48 8.16 -10.16 -15.97
C ASP A 48 7.84 -8.87 -15.22
N LEU A 49 7.10 -8.95 -14.08
CA LEU A 49 6.86 -7.83 -13.19
C LEU A 49 7.95 -7.72 -12.12
N ASP A 50 8.56 -6.55 -12.00
CA ASP A 50 9.46 -6.24 -10.88
C ASP A 50 8.64 -6.01 -9.60
N PRO A 51 8.78 -6.83 -8.55
CA PRO A 51 8.06 -6.65 -7.29
C PRO A 51 8.30 -5.28 -6.64
N CYS A 52 9.46 -4.65 -6.89
CA CYS A 52 9.75 -3.31 -6.39
C CYS A 52 8.86 -2.22 -6.99
N ARG A 53 8.16 -2.54 -8.09
CA ARG A 53 7.28 -1.63 -8.83
C ARG A 53 5.79 -1.90 -8.61
N VAL A 54 5.47 -2.82 -7.72
CA VAL A 54 4.09 -3.22 -7.39
C VAL A 54 3.77 -2.88 -5.95
N LEU A 55 2.70 -2.13 -5.74
CA LEU A 55 2.10 -1.85 -4.44
C LEU A 55 0.77 -2.57 -4.32
N VAL A 56 0.61 -3.35 -3.27
CA VAL A 56 -0.67 -3.94 -2.88
C VAL A 56 -1.26 -3.11 -1.74
N ASP A 57 -2.33 -2.39 -2.02
CA ASP A 57 -2.94 -1.44 -1.09
C ASP A 57 -4.09 -2.04 -0.28
N HIS A 58 -4.53 -1.31 0.74
CA HIS A 58 -5.56 -1.70 1.70
C HIS A 58 -5.22 -2.93 2.54
N CYS A 59 -3.94 -3.14 2.81
CA CYS A 59 -3.50 -4.22 3.70
C CYS A 59 -4.04 -4.01 5.12
N GLU A 60 -4.35 -5.13 5.77
CA GLU A 60 -4.73 -5.21 7.17
C GLU A 60 -3.91 -6.31 7.87
N GLU A 61 -4.12 -6.52 9.16
CA GLU A 61 -3.31 -7.38 10.02
C GLU A 61 -3.06 -8.78 9.43
N HIS A 62 -4.05 -9.35 8.76
CA HIS A 62 -3.97 -10.71 8.20
C HIS A 62 -3.54 -10.78 6.73
N THR A 63 -3.57 -9.68 6.01
CA THR A 63 -3.12 -9.61 4.59
C THR A 63 -1.74 -9.01 4.44
N PHE A 64 -1.35 -8.12 5.34
CA PHE A 64 -0.05 -7.44 5.33
C PHE A 64 1.15 -8.40 5.29
N PRO A 65 1.25 -9.43 6.19
CA PRO A 65 2.38 -10.36 6.15
C PRO A 65 2.48 -11.11 4.81
N LEU A 66 1.35 -11.50 4.21
CA LEU A 66 1.35 -12.19 2.93
C LEU A 66 1.95 -11.34 1.81
N VAL A 67 1.60 -10.05 1.78
CA VAL A 67 2.14 -9.10 0.79
C VAL A 67 3.64 -8.89 0.99
N LYS A 68 4.08 -8.78 2.26
CA LYS A 68 5.50 -8.63 2.62
C LYS A 68 6.32 -9.87 2.26
N GLU A 69 5.83 -11.06 2.58
CA GLU A 69 6.47 -12.35 2.25
C GLU A 69 6.60 -12.53 0.73
N ALA A 70 5.62 -12.06 -0.03
CA ALA A 70 5.67 -12.08 -1.49
C ALA A 70 6.62 -11.03 -2.09
N GLY A 71 7.21 -10.12 -1.28
CA GLY A 71 8.22 -9.15 -1.71
C GLY A 71 7.67 -7.86 -2.33
N TYR A 72 6.37 -7.64 -2.26
CA TYR A 72 5.72 -6.43 -2.79
C TYR A 72 5.71 -5.27 -1.78
N TRP A 73 5.45 -4.08 -2.25
CA TRP A 73 5.12 -2.94 -1.40
C TRP A 73 3.74 -3.14 -0.79
N ALA A 74 3.60 -2.80 0.49
CA ALA A 74 2.34 -2.88 1.22
C ALA A 74 1.81 -1.48 1.54
N GLY A 75 0.55 -1.21 1.17
CA GLY A 75 -0.15 0.03 1.47
C GLY A 75 -1.08 -0.14 2.67
N LEU A 76 -0.98 0.77 3.62
CA LEU A 76 -1.85 0.88 4.79
C LEU A 76 -2.79 2.07 4.60
N THR A 77 -4.05 1.81 4.32
CA THR A 77 -5.03 2.88 4.13
C THR A 77 -5.79 3.18 5.40
N LEU A 78 -5.70 4.42 5.85
CA LEU A 78 -6.46 4.91 6.98
C LEU A 78 -7.81 5.47 6.51
N TYR A 79 -8.88 4.83 6.96
CA TYR A 79 -10.24 5.23 6.65
C TYR A 79 -11.18 4.85 7.79
N PRO A 80 -11.96 5.80 8.38
CA PRO A 80 -12.66 5.59 9.63
C PRO A 80 -13.66 4.43 9.64
N THR A 81 -14.33 4.19 8.52
CA THR A 81 -15.49 3.30 8.48
C THR A 81 -15.19 1.87 8.05
N SER A 82 -14.17 1.64 7.22
CA SER A 82 -14.00 0.31 6.58
C SER A 82 -12.57 -0.18 6.46
N LYS A 83 -11.58 0.61 6.90
CA LYS A 83 -10.17 0.25 6.77
C LYS A 83 -9.45 0.40 8.13
N LEU A 84 -8.17 0.71 8.12
CA LEU A 84 -7.40 0.86 9.34
C LEU A 84 -7.69 2.19 10.04
N ASN A 85 -7.63 2.17 11.36
CA ASN A 85 -7.44 3.37 12.15
C ASN A 85 -5.94 3.51 12.53
N PRO A 86 -5.50 4.67 13.07
CA PRO A 86 -4.09 4.90 13.41
C PRO A 86 -3.49 3.87 14.38
N LYS A 87 -4.28 3.35 15.34
CA LYS A 87 -3.79 2.36 16.31
C LYS A 87 -3.50 1.03 15.64
N ARG A 88 -4.43 0.52 14.84
CA ARG A 88 -4.26 -0.74 14.09
C ARG A 88 -3.10 -0.65 13.10
N ALA A 89 -2.96 0.47 12.41
CA ALA A 89 -1.82 0.68 11.52
C ALA A 89 -0.49 0.66 12.30
N ALA A 90 -0.44 1.30 13.47
CA ALA A 90 0.74 1.28 14.33
C ALA A 90 1.03 -0.13 14.88
N ASP A 91 0.02 -0.94 15.22
CA ASP A 91 0.20 -2.34 15.65
C ASP A 91 0.89 -3.16 14.55
N ILE A 92 0.47 -3.01 13.30
CA ILE A 92 1.10 -3.66 12.15
C ILE A 92 2.57 -3.22 12.00
N LEU A 93 2.83 -1.92 12.12
CA LEU A 93 4.18 -1.37 11.95
C LEU A 93 5.14 -1.75 13.08
N GLU A 94 4.65 -1.88 14.32
CA GLU A 94 5.44 -2.42 15.43
C GLU A 94 5.85 -3.87 15.20
N LEU A 95 4.95 -4.66 14.62
CA LEU A 95 5.16 -6.09 14.43
C LEU A 95 6.04 -6.41 13.22
N TYR A 96 5.88 -5.66 12.12
CA TYR A 96 6.47 -6.01 10.82
C TYR A 96 7.46 -4.97 10.28
N GLY A 97 7.60 -3.81 10.93
CA GLY A 97 8.47 -2.73 10.47
C GLY A 97 7.91 -1.93 9.29
N MET A 98 8.74 -1.03 8.77
CA MET A 98 8.35 -0.02 7.76
C MET A 98 9.03 -0.21 6.39
N ASP A 99 9.79 -1.28 6.20
CA ASP A 99 10.45 -1.51 4.91
C ASP A 99 9.43 -1.80 3.81
N ARG A 100 9.52 -1.07 2.69
CA ARG A 100 8.55 -1.14 1.58
C ARG A 100 7.08 -1.04 2.03
N VAL A 101 6.83 -0.13 2.95
CA VAL A 101 5.48 0.18 3.44
C VAL A 101 5.23 1.65 3.29
N TRP A 102 4.05 2.03 2.86
CA TRP A 102 3.58 3.38 2.99
C TRP A 102 2.19 3.45 3.62
N ALA A 103 1.82 4.60 4.16
CA ALA A 103 0.47 4.87 4.63
C ALA A 103 -0.19 5.93 3.76
N ASN A 104 -1.48 5.75 3.52
CA ASN A 104 -2.32 6.70 2.82
C ASN A 104 -3.65 6.89 3.53
N SER A 105 -4.38 7.93 3.16
CA SER A 105 -5.77 8.16 3.57
C SER A 105 -6.69 8.06 2.37
N ALA A 106 -7.92 7.62 2.58
CA ALA A 106 -8.96 7.61 1.57
C ALA A 106 -9.96 8.75 1.82
N ALA A 107 -10.43 9.36 0.73
CA ALA A 107 -11.42 10.43 0.75
C ALA A 107 -12.39 10.31 -0.45
N ASP A 108 -12.59 9.08 -0.92
CA ASP A 108 -13.30 8.78 -2.14
C ASP A 108 -14.82 8.71 -1.95
N TRP A 109 -15.31 8.24 -0.82
CA TRP A 109 -16.75 8.18 -0.51
C TRP A 109 -16.98 8.05 1.00
N GLY A 110 -18.09 8.60 1.48
CA GLY A 110 -18.47 8.60 2.89
C GLY A 110 -17.62 9.55 3.75
N ASP A 111 -17.71 9.37 5.07
CA ASP A 111 -16.99 10.19 6.03
C ASP A 111 -15.49 9.86 6.00
N SER A 112 -14.71 10.78 5.50
CA SER A 112 -13.25 10.69 5.47
C SER A 112 -12.61 11.58 6.54
N ASP A 113 -11.42 11.19 7.00
CA ASP A 113 -10.63 12.00 7.93
C ASP A 113 -9.39 12.56 7.21
N PRO A 114 -9.38 13.85 6.86
CA PRO A 114 -8.21 14.47 6.22
C PRO A 114 -6.98 14.52 7.14
N LEU A 115 -7.14 14.31 8.45
CA LEU A 115 -6.06 14.29 9.43
C LEU A 115 -5.61 12.86 9.79
N ALA A 116 -6.11 11.83 9.13
CA ALA A 116 -5.80 10.44 9.46
C ALA A 116 -4.30 10.14 9.48
N LEU A 117 -3.53 10.65 8.51
CA LEU A 117 -2.07 10.48 8.48
C LEU A 117 -1.38 11.25 9.60
N THR A 118 -1.87 12.45 9.94
CA THR A 118 -1.36 13.21 11.10
C THR A 118 -1.64 12.46 12.39
N ALA A 119 -2.83 11.88 12.54
CA ALA A 119 -3.18 11.06 13.69
C ALA A 119 -2.30 9.80 13.79
N LEU A 120 -1.96 9.16 12.65
CA LEU A 120 -1.00 8.05 12.64
C LEU A 120 0.40 8.52 13.09
N ALA A 121 0.88 9.66 12.58
CA ALA A 121 2.16 10.20 13.00
C ALA A 121 2.22 10.47 14.53
N CYS A 122 1.14 11.02 15.09
CA CYS A 122 1.02 11.23 16.53
C CYS A 122 1.03 9.89 17.30
N GLU A 123 0.30 8.88 16.82
CA GLU A 123 0.25 7.56 17.46
C GLU A 123 1.63 6.87 17.42
N LEU A 124 2.32 6.90 16.30
CA LEU A 124 3.68 6.35 16.18
C LEU A 124 4.63 7.04 17.17
N ARG A 125 4.59 8.37 17.27
CA ARG A 125 5.40 9.13 18.24
C ARG A 125 5.05 8.77 19.68
N ARG A 126 3.79 8.59 20.00
CA ARG A 126 3.33 8.15 21.31
C ARG A 126 3.87 6.76 21.68
N ARG A 127 4.07 5.88 20.71
CA ARG A 127 4.65 4.53 20.88
C ARG A 127 6.18 4.50 20.90
N GLY A 128 6.84 5.64 20.71
CA GLY A 128 8.29 5.76 20.77
C GLY A 128 9.01 5.67 19.43
N PHE A 129 8.29 5.60 18.32
CA PHE A 129 8.91 5.72 17.01
C PHE A 129 9.59 7.09 16.86
N SER A 130 10.76 7.08 16.28
CA SER A 130 11.51 8.30 15.99
C SER A 130 10.82 9.15 14.91
N ARG A 131 11.23 10.41 14.84
CA ARG A 131 10.82 11.29 13.75
C ARG A 131 11.26 10.72 12.39
N GLN A 132 12.47 10.19 12.31
CA GLN A 132 12.99 9.62 11.07
C GLN A 132 12.17 8.43 10.58
N GLU A 133 11.76 7.52 11.47
CA GLU A 133 10.88 6.40 11.09
C GLU A 133 9.52 6.88 10.58
N THR A 134 8.95 7.90 11.23
CA THR A 134 7.68 8.50 10.78
C THR A 134 7.83 9.17 9.40
N GLU A 135 8.91 9.91 9.18
CA GLU A 135 9.23 10.53 7.88
C GLU A 135 9.49 9.47 6.81
N ARG A 136 10.18 8.38 7.15
CA ARG A 136 10.37 7.25 6.24
C ARG A 136 9.04 6.68 5.74
N LEU A 137 8.10 6.42 6.65
CA LEU A 137 6.79 5.86 6.29
C LEU A 137 5.96 6.80 5.42
N LEU A 138 5.91 8.08 5.79
CA LEU A 138 4.94 9.03 5.23
C LEU A 138 5.49 9.84 4.04
N LEU A 139 6.81 9.91 3.88
CA LEU A 139 7.47 10.73 2.85
C LEU A 139 8.45 9.91 2.01
N GLU A 140 9.48 9.33 2.63
CA GLU A 140 10.60 8.71 1.89
C GLU A 140 10.16 7.46 1.11
N ASN A 141 9.37 6.59 1.74
CA ASN A 141 8.88 5.37 1.09
C ASN A 141 7.94 5.69 -0.11
N PRO A 142 6.91 6.56 0.03
CA PRO A 142 6.12 7.00 -1.11
C PRO A 142 6.96 7.64 -2.22
N GLU A 143 7.91 8.52 -1.88
CA GLU A 143 8.82 9.13 -2.85
C GLU A 143 9.70 8.08 -3.55
N THR A 144 10.21 7.10 -2.81
CA THR A 144 11.02 6.00 -3.37
C THR A 144 10.22 5.16 -4.36
N PHE A 145 8.99 4.81 -4.02
CA PHE A 145 8.12 4.06 -4.91
C PHE A 145 7.73 4.87 -6.14
N MET A 146 7.17 6.06 -5.95
CA MET A 146 6.70 6.92 -7.04
C MET A 146 7.84 7.45 -7.91
N GLY A 147 9.02 7.67 -7.32
CA GLY A 147 10.23 8.14 -8.01
C GLY A 147 10.75 7.20 -9.09
N GLN A 148 10.31 5.95 -9.12
CA GLN A 148 10.59 5.00 -10.20
C GLN A 148 9.83 5.35 -11.49
N SER A 149 8.82 6.23 -11.44
CA SER A 149 8.13 6.70 -12.62
C SER A 149 8.85 7.91 -13.22
N PRO A 150 9.15 7.93 -14.53
CA PRO A 150 9.76 9.08 -15.18
C PRO A 150 8.87 10.33 -15.18
N LYS A 151 7.61 10.16 -14.86
CA LYS A 151 6.62 11.27 -14.75
C LYS A 151 6.57 11.88 -13.35
N PHE A 152 7.11 11.19 -12.33
CA PHE A 152 7.12 11.73 -10.97
C PHE A 152 8.12 12.85 -10.85
N ARG A 153 7.71 13.97 -10.30
CA ARG A 153 8.57 15.11 -10.00
C ARG A 153 8.51 15.39 -8.50
N LYS A 154 9.63 15.24 -7.84
CA LYS A 154 9.77 15.66 -6.45
C LYS A 154 9.63 17.18 -6.37
N VAL A 155 8.70 17.65 -5.54
CA VAL A 155 8.60 19.07 -5.23
C VAL A 155 9.77 19.42 -4.33
N SER A 156 10.68 20.26 -4.83
CA SER A 156 11.79 20.77 -4.02
C SER A 156 11.19 21.58 -2.86
N SER A 157 11.47 21.19 -1.63
CA SER A 157 11.20 22.02 -0.46
C SER A 157 11.95 23.33 -0.64
N ARG A 158 11.21 24.42 -0.73
CA ARG A 158 11.77 25.78 -0.66
C ARG A 158 12.15 26.11 0.77
#